data_67bb1b3955502a868aeee58e99bae1f6
#
_entry.id   67bb1b3955502a868aeee58e99bae1f6
#
_cell.length_a   1.000
_cell.length_b   1.000
_cell.length_c   1.000
_cell.angle_alpha   90.00
_cell.angle_beta   90.00
_cell.angle_gamma   90.00
#
_symmetry.space_group_name_H-M   'P 1'
#
loop_
_entity.id
_entity.type
_entity.pdbx_description
1 polymer ?
#
loop_
_entity_poly.entity_id
_entity_poly.type
_entity_poly.pdbx_seq_one_letter_code
_entity_poly.pdbx_strand_id
1 'polypeptide(L)'
;MKTTFIVNFVGKASPSTIKKLAAVTHENGGKWLISKINFIEDQVAAVIKVEMPSENADIVKQAFKEQPNLLIGIVDSSAHKHSAETIFQL
;
A
#
# COMPACT_ATOMS: atom_id res chain seq x y z
N MET A 1 -15.25 10.35 6.89
CA MET A 1 -15.41 9.79 5.54
C MET A 1 -14.22 8.90 5.20
N LYS A 2 -14.48 7.79 4.56
CA LYS A 2 -13.41 6.84 4.25
C LYS A 2 -12.99 6.93 2.79
N THR A 3 -11.73 6.62 2.57
CA THR A 3 -11.18 6.55 1.24
C THR A 3 -10.41 5.25 1.10
N THR A 4 -10.21 4.84 -0.14
CA THR A 4 -9.37 3.68 -0.42
C THR A 4 -8.30 4.09 -1.41
N PHE A 5 -7.13 3.48 -1.26
CA PHE A 5 -6.06 3.66 -2.23
C PHE A 5 -5.25 2.38 -2.32
N ILE A 6 -4.54 2.24 -3.41
CA ILE A 6 -3.70 1.09 -3.64
C ILE A 6 -2.25 1.55 -3.63
N VAL A 7 -1.44 0.90 -2.80
CA VAL A 7 -0.02 1.16 -2.73
C VAL A 7 0.68 -0.04 -3.33
N ASN A 8 1.62 0.23 -4.23
CA ASN A 8 2.49 -0.84 -4.69
C ASN A 8 3.92 -0.39 -4.51
N PHE A 9 4.78 -1.34 -4.20
CA PHE A 9 6.19 -1.00 -4.04
C PHE A 9 7.06 -2.20 -4.32
N VAL A 10 8.29 -1.90 -4.70
CA VAL A 10 9.29 -2.91 -4.97
C VAL A 10 10.63 -2.34 -4.51
N GLY A 11 11.45 -3.20 -3.96
CA GLY A 11 12.77 -2.79 -3.52
C GLY A 11 13.26 -3.62 -2.36
N LYS A 12 14.17 -3.03 -1.61
CA LYS A 12 14.82 -3.74 -0.52
C LYS A 12 14.20 -3.36 0.82
N ALA A 13 13.61 -4.33 1.49
CA ALA A 13 12.99 -4.09 2.79
C ALA A 13 12.92 -5.39 3.56
N SER A 14 12.89 -5.29 4.88
CA SER A 14 12.73 -6.44 5.75
C SER A 14 11.27 -6.62 6.15
N PRO A 15 10.88 -7.80 6.65
CA PRO A 15 9.54 -7.97 7.18
C PRO A 15 9.17 -6.98 8.27
N SER A 16 10.14 -6.50 9.05
CA SER A 16 9.84 -5.54 10.11
C SER A 16 9.39 -4.19 9.53
N THR A 17 9.89 -3.82 8.36
CA THR A 17 9.42 -2.61 7.68
C THR A 17 7.94 -2.74 7.32
N ILE A 18 7.55 -3.90 6.84
CA ILE A 18 6.15 -4.15 6.47
C ILE A 18 5.25 -4.07 7.71
N LYS A 19 5.69 -4.66 8.81
CA LYS A 19 4.93 -4.59 10.07
C LYS A 19 4.77 -3.16 10.54
N LYS A 20 5.81 -2.36 10.40
CA LYS A 20 5.77 -0.96 10.79
C LYS A 20 4.76 -0.18 9.97
N LEU A 21 4.72 -0.43 8.66
CA LEU A 21 3.77 0.25 7.79
C LEU A 21 2.33 -0.16 8.12
N ALA A 22 2.12 -1.42 8.43
CA ALA A 22 0.80 -1.89 8.86
C ALA A 22 0.38 -1.22 10.17
N ALA A 23 1.32 -1.08 11.10
CA ALA A 23 1.04 -0.44 12.38
C ALA A 23 0.67 1.03 12.21
N VAL A 24 1.40 1.75 11.36
CA VAL A 24 1.10 3.16 11.09
C VAL A 24 -0.29 3.30 10.49
N THR A 25 -0.65 2.41 9.57
CA THR A 25 -1.98 2.41 8.99
C THR A 25 -3.04 2.22 10.05
N HIS A 26 -2.84 1.22 10.90
CA HIS A 26 -3.80 0.89 11.95
C HIS A 26 -3.95 2.05 12.94
N GLU A 27 -2.83 2.66 13.33
CA GLU A 27 -2.83 3.76 14.30
C GLU A 27 -3.57 4.99 13.78
N ASN A 28 -3.72 5.10 12.47
CA ASN A 28 -4.42 6.22 11.86
C ASN A 28 -5.84 5.83 11.42
N GLY A 29 -6.34 4.73 11.96
CA GLY A 29 -7.72 4.32 11.72
C GLY A 29 -7.96 3.53 10.46
N GLY A 30 -6.89 3.10 9.81
CA GLY A 30 -7.01 2.38 8.55
C GLY A 30 -6.84 0.88 8.70
N LYS A 31 -7.04 0.21 7.59
CA LYS A 31 -6.80 -1.23 7.53
C LYS A 31 -6.44 -1.61 6.11
N TRP A 32 -5.72 -2.71 6.01
CA TRP A 32 -5.35 -3.29 4.72
C TRP A 32 -6.45 -4.28 4.33
N LEU A 33 -7.16 -3.99 3.26
CA LEU A 33 -8.21 -4.87 2.78
C LEU A 33 -7.65 -6.06 2.03
N ILE A 34 -6.63 -5.80 1.23
CA ILE A 34 -5.94 -6.81 0.45
C ILE A 34 -4.47 -6.52 0.56
N SER A 35 -3.68 -7.54 0.83
CA SER A 35 -2.23 -7.35 0.83
C SER A 35 -1.59 -8.56 0.18
N LYS A 36 -0.84 -8.31 -0.88
CA LYS A 36 -0.06 -9.32 -1.56
C LYS A 36 1.39 -8.91 -1.48
N ILE A 37 2.16 -9.64 -0.72
CA ILE A 37 3.53 -9.30 -0.40
C ILE A 37 4.40 -10.50 -0.66
N ASN A 38 5.38 -10.34 -1.53
CA ASN A 38 6.31 -11.42 -1.86
C ASN A 38 7.73 -10.98 -1.60
N PHE A 39 8.48 -11.85 -0.96
CA PHE A 39 9.90 -11.64 -0.77
C PHE A 39 10.67 -12.60 -1.66
N ILE A 40 11.64 -12.09 -2.37
CA ILE A 40 12.59 -12.88 -3.14
C ILE A 40 13.95 -12.44 -2.66
N GLU A 41 14.61 -13.29 -1.89
CA GLU A 41 15.86 -12.94 -1.21
C GLU A 41 15.63 -11.71 -0.33
N ASP A 42 16.32 -10.60 -0.55
CA ASP A 42 16.12 -9.39 0.24
C ASP A 42 15.27 -8.35 -0.49
N GLN A 43 14.65 -8.76 -1.59
CA GLN A 43 13.77 -7.86 -2.34
C GLN A 43 12.31 -8.17 -2.01
N VAL A 44 11.50 -7.14 -1.97
CA VAL A 44 10.07 -7.28 -1.72
C VAL A 44 9.31 -6.66 -2.90
N ALA A 45 8.20 -7.29 -3.24
CA ALA A 45 7.24 -6.71 -4.19
C ALA A 45 5.88 -6.83 -3.55
N ALA A 46 5.14 -5.73 -3.49
CA ALA A 46 3.89 -5.72 -2.75
C ALA A 46 2.84 -4.87 -3.44
N VAL A 47 1.59 -5.30 -3.28
CA VAL A 47 0.41 -4.54 -3.67
C VAL A 47 -0.55 -4.60 -2.50
N ILE A 48 -0.93 -3.45 -1.99
CA ILE A 48 -1.76 -3.36 -0.79
C ILE A 48 -2.90 -2.39 -1.03
N LYS A 49 -4.12 -2.85 -0.77
CA LYS A 49 -5.29 -1.97 -0.82
C LYS A 49 -5.62 -1.52 0.58
N VAL A 50 -5.65 -0.22 0.79
CA VAL A 50 -5.84 0.39 2.11
C VAL A 50 -7.17 1.13 2.13
N GLU A 51 -7.92 0.94 3.21
CA GLU A 51 -9.12 1.72 3.48
C GLU A 51 -8.90 2.48 4.79
N MET A 52 -9.21 3.77 4.79
CA MET A 52 -8.98 4.56 6.01
C MET A 52 -9.72 5.88 5.96
N PRO A 53 -9.82 6.58 7.10
CA PRO A 53 -10.39 7.92 7.10
C PRO A 53 -9.62 8.85 6.18
N SER A 54 -10.33 9.59 5.34
CA SER A 54 -9.68 10.43 4.35
C SER A 54 -8.83 11.53 4.99
N GLU A 55 -9.21 12.00 6.17
CA GLU A 55 -8.45 13.05 6.84
C GLU A 55 -7.07 12.58 7.29
N ASN A 56 -6.86 11.27 7.42
CA ASN A 56 -5.58 10.72 7.84
C ASN A 56 -4.81 10.05 6.70
N ALA A 57 -5.39 10.04 5.50
CA ALA A 57 -4.80 9.29 4.39
C ALA A 57 -3.43 9.81 4.01
N ASP A 58 -3.23 11.13 4.02
CA ASP A 58 -1.95 11.70 3.64
C ASP A 58 -0.83 11.29 4.59
N ILE A 59 -1.15 11.14 5.87
CA ILE A 59 -0.16 10.69 6.86
C ILE A 59 0.37 9.32 6.49
N VAL A 60 -0.53 8.40 6.16
CA VAL A 60 -0.15 7.04 5.81
C VAL A 60 0.56 6.99 4.47
N LYS A 61 0.05 7.73 3.49
CA LYS A 61 0.72 7.79 2.18
C LYS A 61 2.15 8.29 2.33
N GLN A 62 2.35 9.30 3.16
CA GLN A 62 3.68 9.84 3.38
C GLN A 62 4.59 8.83 4.06
N ALA A 63 4.05 8.05 5.01
CA ALA A 63 4.85 7.02 5.67
C ALA A 63 5.37 5.99 4.68
N PHE A 64 4.56 5.61 3.70
CA PHE A 64 5.02 4.72 2.63
C PHE A 64 6.10 5.39 1.80
N LYS A 65 5.87 6.64 1.41
CA LYS A 65 6.81 7.34 0.52
C LYS A 65 8.16 7.60 1.16
N GLU A 66 8.22 7.64 2.48
CA GLU A 66 9.46 7.91 3.19
C GLU A 66 10.38 6.71 3.31
N GLN A 67 9.92 5.53 2.91
CA GLN A 67 10.74 4.34 3.04
C GLN A 67 11.91 4.39 2.06
N PRO A 68 13.14 4.29 2.54
CA PRO A 68 14.29 4.27 1.65
C PRO A 68 14.34 2.96 0.88
N ASN A 69 14.96 2.97 -0.26
CA ASN A 69 15.21 1.77 -1.06
C ASN A 69 13.97 1.12 -1.63
N LEU A 70 12.83 1.82 -1.60
CA LEU A 70 11.59 1.33 -2.20
C LEU A 70 11.11 2.29 -3.28
N LEU A 71 10.71 1.71 -4.40
CA LEU A 71 9.99 2.46 -5.44
C LEU A 71 8.52 2.28 -5.13
N ILE A 72 7.82 3.37 -4.89
CA ILE A 72 6.46 3.33 -4.41
C ILE A 72 5.52 4.05 -5.37
N GLY A 73 4.42 3.38 -5.70
CA GLY A 73 3.33 3.99 -6.46
C GLY A 73 2.07 3.95 -5.65
N ILE A 74 1.33 5.04 -5.65
CA ILE A 74 0.07 5.13 -4.94
C ILE A 74 -0.99 5.60 -5.92
N VAL A 75 -2.10 4.85 -5.98
CA VAL A 75 -3.21 5.17 -6.86
C VAL A 75 -4.48 5.21 -6.04
N ASP A 76 -5.22 6.29 -6.13
CA ASP A 76 -6.51 6.35 -5.46
C ASP A 76 -7.46 5.40 -6.14
N SER A 77 -8.14 4.60 -5.33
CA SER A 77 -9.02 3.58 -5.82
C SER A 77 -10.44 3.95 -5.47
N SER A 78 -10.86 5.10 -5.91
CA SER A 78 -12.17 5.50 -5.53
C SER A 78 -13.13 4.89 -6.50
N ALA A 79 -13.59 3.94 -6.18
CA ALA A 79 -14.77 3.55 -6.72
C ALA A 79 -14.89 3.34 -8.14
N HIS A 80 -14.53 3.30 -8.86
CA HIS A 80 -15.00 3.05 -10.08
C HIS A 80 -14.67 1.91 -10.73
N LYS A 81 -14.84 1.66 -10.95
CA LYS A 81 -14.66 0.78 -11.34
C LYS A 81 -14.13 0.11 -12.12
N HIS A 82 -14.09 -0.18 -12.64
CA HIS A 82 -13.73 -0.83 -13.24
C HIS A 82 -12.98 -1.39 -13.76
N SER A 83 -12.77 -1.49 -14.07
CA SER A 83 -12.17 -1.84 -14.50
C SER A 83 -11.39 -2.47 -14.91
N ALA A 84 -11.11 -2.73 -15.16
CA ALA A 84 -10.48 -3.22 -15.47
C ALA A 84 -9.77 -4.02 -15.50
N GLU A 85 -9.73 -4.34 -15.67
CA GLU A 85 -9.15 -5.05 -15.58
C GLU A 85 -8.38 -5.58 -16.22
N THR A 86 -8.09 -5.64 -16.65
CA THR A 86 -7.41 -6.05 -17.16
C THR A 86 -6.45 -6.45 -17.20
N ILE A 87 -5.90 -6.68 -17.21
CA ILE A 87 -5.06 -6.93 -17.15
C ILE A 87 -4.28 -7.56 -17.57
N PHE A 88 -3.76 -7.89 -17.70
CA PHE A 88 -2.93 -8.41 -17.99
C PHE A 88 -2.59 -9.45 -17.98
N GLN A 89 -2.43 -9.91 -18.29
CA GLN A 89 -2.13 -10.88 -18.16
C GLN A 89 -1.11 -11.30 -18.72
N LEU A 90 -0.54 -11.49 -18.74
CA LEU A 90 0.48 -11.85 -19.08
C LEU A 90 0.73 -12.84 -19.57
#